data_da4472ca69ac1016b40b23bf1bf612a4
#
_entry.id   da4472ca69ac1016b40b23bf1bf612a4
#
_cell.length_a   1.000
_cell.length_b   1.000
_cell.length_c   1.000
_cell.angle_alpha   90.00
_cell.angle_beta   90.00
_cell.angle_gamma   90.00
#
_symmetry.space_group_name_H-M   'P 1'
#
loop_
_entity.id
_entity.type
_entity.pdbx_description
1 polymer ?
#
loop_
_entity_poly.entity_id
_entity_poly.type
_entity_poly.pdbx_seq_one_letter_code
_entity_poly.pdbx_strand_id
1 'polypeptide(L)'
;MKGIKTMVKKMMKIAGTLFIVLLVVGIGILVYLCYQNLHWWEKDMKQIEKLGVVERQVTLPNGNVINYGELGGDAPALLLIHGQMASWEDYSSVMPELNENWHIYAIDVYGHGESTHEDEVYYLDINGDDIIWFIENVIQQETVVSGHSNGALTAA
;
A
#
# COMPACT_ATOMS: atom_id res chain seq x y z
N MET A 1 -8.24 -46.08 46.47
CA MET A 1 -7.07 -45.45 45.80
C MET A 1 -6.96 -45.69 44.29
N LYS A 2 -7.21 -46.91 43.75
CA LYS A 2 -7.14 -47.18 42.27
C LYS A 2 -8.12 -46.34 41.43
N GLY A 3 -9.37 -46.14 41.87
CA GLY A 3 -10.39 -45.39 41.14
C GLY A 3 -10.04 -43.89 40.97
N ILE A 4 -9.46 -43.23 41.98
CA ILE A 4 -9.06 -41.83 41.97
C ILE A 4 -7.93 -41.63 40.92
N LYS A 5 -6.92 -42.52 40.91
CA LYS A 5 -5.82 -42.44 39.92
C LYS A 5 -6.32 -42.58 38.47
N THR A 6 -7.32 -43.45 38.23
CA THR A 6 -7.93 -43.59 36.89
C THR A 6 -8.72 -42.38 36.48
N MET A 7 -9.46 -41.76 37.39
CA MET A 7 -10.19 -40.50 37.15
C MET A 7 -9.26 -39.36 36.86
N VAL A 8 -8.19 -39.19 37.63
CA VAL A 8 -7.18 -38.16 37.39
C VAL A 8 -6.52 -38.32 36.02
N LYS A 9 -6.12 -39.54 35.61
CA LYS A 9 -5.58 -39.80 34.28
C LYS A 9 -6.55 -39.44 33.14
N LYS A 10 -7.86 -39.72 33.35
CA LYS A 10 -8.90 -39.36 32.35
C LYS A 10 -9.07 -37.86 32.24
N MET A 11 -9.07 -37.13 33.36
CA MET A 11 -9.14 -35.69 33.41
C MET A 11 -7.91 -35.04 32.75
N MET A 12 -6.71 -35.56 33.01
CA MET A 12 -5.47 -35.07 32.35
C MET A 12 -5.49 -35.27 30.84
N LYS A 13 -6.00 -36.42 30.38
CA LYS A 13 -6.17 -36.66 28.92
C LYS A 13 -7.16 -35.66 28.29
N ILE A 14 -8.31 -35.44 28.93
CA ILE A 14 -9.30 -34.45 28.45
C ILE A 14 -8.68 -33.03 28.42
N ALA A 15 -8.03 -32.63 29.52
CA ALA A 15 -7.37 -31.32 29.58
C ALA A 15 -6.28 -31.18 28.51
N GLY A 16 -5.47 -32.22 28.29
CA GLY A 16 -4.45 -32.21 27.23
C GLY A 16 -5.06 -32.11 25.83
N THR A 17 -6.15 -32.84 25.58
CA THR A 17 -6.87 -32.77 24.30
C THR A 17 -7.47 -31.36 24.10
N LEU A 18 -8.11 -30.80 25.11
CA LEU A 18 -8.65 -29.43 25.04
C LEU A 18 -7.55 -28.40 24.79
N PHE A 19 -6.41 -28.55 25.43
CA PHE A 19 -5.26 -27.66 25.24
C PHE A 19 -4.75 -27.71 23.78
N ILE A 20 -4.62 -28.94 23.22
CA ILE A 20 -4.19 -29.12 21.82
C ILE A 20 -5.21 -28.50 20.85
N VAL A 21 -6.52 -28.69 21.08
CA VAL A 21 -7.57 -28.10 20.26
C VAL A 21 -7.50 -26.56 20.32
N LEU A 22 -7.36 -25.99 21.51
CA LEU A 22 -7.23 -24.53 21.65
C LEU A 22 -5.97 -23.99 20.98
N LEU A 23 -4.87 -24.73 21.04
CA LEU A 23 -3.62 -24.37 20.38
C LEU A 23 -3.80 -24.36 18.84
N VAL A 24 -4.42 -25.40 18.29
CA VAL A 24 -4.67 -25.50 16.83
C VAL A 24 -5.60 -24.38 16.36
N VAL A 25 -6.66 -24.11 17.12
CA VAL A 25 -7.59 -23.00 16.82
C VAL A 25 -6.87 -21.66 16.89
N GLY A 26 -6.04 -21.45 17.92
CA GLY A 26 -5.26 -20.20 18.08
C GLY A 26 -4.27 -19.98 16.92
N ILE A 27 -3.57 -21.05 16.48
CA ILE A 27 -2.70 -20.99 15.31
C ILE A 27 -3.51 -20.69 14.04
N GLY A 28 -4.66 -21.33 13.86
CA GLY A 28 -5.55 -21.06 12.72
C GLY A 28 -6.02 -19.62 12.66
N ILE A 29 -6.41 -19.05 13.79
CA ILE A 29 -6.78 -17.62 13.89
C ILE A 29 -5.59 -16.72 13.57
N LEU A 30 -4.42 -17.03 14.10
CA LEU A 30 -3.20 -16.25 13.83
C LEU A 30 -2.85 -16.25 12.34
N VAL A 31 -2.86 -17.45 11.70
CA VAL A 31 -2.61 -17.59 10.26
C VAL A 31 -3.65 -16.80 9.45
N TYR A 32 -4.92 -16.86 9.84
CA TYR A 32 -5.98 -16.09 9.18
C TYR A 32 -5.77 -14.58 9.29
N LEU A 33 -5.43 -14.09 10.50
CA LEU A 33 -5.15 -12.67 10.71
C LEU A 33 -3.91 -12.20 9.94
N CYS A 34 -2.85 -13.02 9.91
CA CYS A 34 -1.68 -12.73 9.09
C CYS A 34 -2.02 -12.67 7.59
N TYR A 35 -2.82 -13.63 7.11
CA TYR A 35 -3.28 -13.63 5.72
C TYR A 35 -4.09 -12.37 5.40
N GLN A 36 -5.04 -11.99 6.23
CA GLN A 36 -5.82 -10.76 6.06
C GLN A 36 -4.94 -9.50 6.07
N ASN A 37 -3.94 -9.46 6.95
CA ASN A 37 -3.03 -8.32 7.03
C ASN A 37 -2.09 -8.22 5.81
N LEU A 38 -1.72 -9.35 5.20
CA LEU A 38 -0.90 -9.36 3.99
C LEU A 38 -1.69 -9.02 2.71
N HIS A 39 -3.02 -9.18 2.71
CA HIS A 39 -3.87 -9.04 1.52
C HIS A 39 -4.97 -7.98 1.70
N TRP A 40 -4.83 -7.10 2.71
CA TRP A 40 -5.86 -6.08 3.01
C TRP A 40 -6.09 -5.11 1.83
N TRP A 41 -5.02 -4.77 1.13
CA TRP A 41 -5.01 -3.85 0.00
C TRP A 41 -5.70 -4.40 -1.27
N GLU A 42 -5.76 -5.73 -1.46
CA GLU A 42 -6.36 -6.32 -2.66
C GLU A 42 -7.84 -5.93 -2.86
N LYS A 43 -8.55 -5.67 -1.76
CA LYS A 43 -9.96 -5.25 -1.83
C LYS A 43 -10.07 -3.83 -2.34
N ASP A 44 -9.20 -2.96 -1.87
CA ASP A 44 -9.20 -1.55 -2.24
C ASP A 44 -8.70 -1.40 -3.68
N MET A 45 -7.68 -2.14 -4.09
CA MET A 45 -7.25 -2.20 -5.49
C MET A 45 -8.38 -2.64 -6.43
N LYS A 46 -9.11 -3.71 -6.11
CA LYS A 46 -10.29 -4.14 -6.91
C LYS A 46 -11.39 -3.08 -6.99
N GLN A 47 -11.48 -2.20 -6.01
CA GLN A 47 -12.44 -1.10 -6.03
C GLN A 47 -12.01 -0.01 -7.01
N ILE A 48 -10.75 0.44 -6.96
CA ILE A 48 -10.24 1.48 -7.87
C ILE A 48 -10.10 0.98 -9.31
N GLU A 49 -9.79 -0.30 -9.52
CA GLU A 49 -9.84 -0.94 -10.84
C GLU A 49 -11.23 -0.82 -11.49
N LYS A 50 -12.31 -1.02 -10.71
CA LYS A 50 -13.70 -0.85 -11.19
C LYS A 50 -14.04 0.59 -11.50
N LEU A 51 -13.39 1.56 -10.85
CA LEU A 51 -13.53 2.98 -11.14
C LEU A 51 -12.71 3.41 -12.35
N GLY A 52 -11.87 2.53 -12.88
CA GLY A 52 -11.08 2.77 -14.09
C GLY A 52 -9.70 3.35 -13.82
N VAL A 53 -9.09 3.06 -12.65
CA VAL A 53 -7.68 3.38 -12.42
C VAL A 53 -6.83 2.74 -13.51
N VAL A 54 -5.86 3.48 -14.01
CA VAL A 54 -4.89 3.01 -15.00
C VAL A 54 -3.50 3.21 -14.45
N GLU A 55 -2.74 2.13 -14.33
CA GLU A 55 -1.32 2.21 -14.03
C GLU A 55 -0.53 2.55 -15.29
N ARG A 56 0.40 3.48 -15.19
CA ARG A 56 1.21 4.00 -16.30
C ARG A 56 2.64 4.22 -15.89
N GLN A 57 3.52 4.28 -16.89
CA GLN A 57 4.91 4.67 -16.72
C GLN A 57 5.29 5.77 -17.69
N VAL A 58 6.16 6.68 -17.25
CA VAL A 58 6.74 7.71 -18.08
C VAL A 58 8.25 7.77 -17.86
N THR A 59 9.02 7.89 -18.95
CA THR A 59 10.48 8.08 -18.87
C THR A 59 10.80 9.56 -18.93
N LEU A 60 11.57 10.03 -17.98
CA LEU A 60 12.04 11.41 -17.86
C LEU A 60 13.27 11.66 -18.73
N PRO A 61 13.64 12.93 -19.01
CA PRO A 61 14.84 13.27 -19.80
C PRO A 61 16.16 12.79 -19.19
N ASN A 62 16.22 12.65 -17.86
CA ASN A 62 17.39 12.11 -17.15
C ASN A 62 17.49 10.58 -17.23
N GLY A 63 16.51 9.90 -17.85
CA GLY A 63 16.43 8.45 -17.97
C GLY A 63 15.65 7.75 -16.85
N ASN A 64 15.27 8.45 -15.79
CA ASN A 64 14.43 7.89 -14.75
C ASN A 64 13.04 7.54 -15.28
N VAL A 65 12.44 6.52 -14.70
CA VAL A 65 11.05 6.13 -14.95
C VAL A 65 10.23 6.45 -13.72
N ILE A 66 9.12 7.15 -13.90
CA ILE A 66 8.07 7.28 -12.88
C ILE A 66 6.94 6.33 -13.23
N ASN A 67 6.60 5.46 -12.28
CA ASN A 67 5.39 4.66 -12.29
C ASN A 67 4.30 5.38 -11.50
N TYR A 68 3.04 5.33 -11.95
CA TYR A 68 1.94 6.01 -11.28
C TYR A 68 0.58 5.38 -11.59
N GLY A 69 -0.34 5.48 -10.63
CA GLY A 69 -1.75 5.20 -10.82
C GLY A 69 -2.51 6.49 -11.17
N GLU A 70 -3.29 6.48 -12.25
CA GLU A 70 -4.12 7.58 -12.69
C GLU A 70 -5.60 7.21 -12.55
N LEU A 71 -6.38 8.07 -11.89
CA LEU A 71 -7.82 7.87 -11.71
C LEU A 71 -8.55 9.20 -11.82
N GLY A 72 -9.51 9.29 -12.76
CA GLY A 72 -10.33 10.48 -12.94
C GLY A 72 -10.37 10.97 -14.38
N GLY A 73 -10.69 12.26 -14.57
CA GLY A 73 -10.90 12.87 -15.89
C GLY A 73 -10.73 14.40 -15.84
N ASP A 74 -11.77 15.16 -16.20
CA ASP A 74 -11.69 16.62 -16.37
C ASP A 74 -11.70 17.44 -15.06
N ALA A 75 -11.58 16.81 -13.90
CA ALA A 75 -11.51 17.48 -12.61
C ALA A 75 -10.11 18.11 -12.35
N PRO A 76 -9.98 19.04 -11.37
CA PRO A 76 -8.70 19.57 -10.97
C PRO A 76 -7.71 18.46 -10.56
N ALA A 77 -6.42 18.65 -10.88
CA ALA A 77 -5.41 17.64 -10.60
C ALA A 77 -5.00 17.59 -9.12
N LEU A 78 -4.87 16.37 -8.62
CA LEU A 78 -4.32 16.05 -7.30
C LEU A 78 -3.18 15.05 -7.47
N LEU A 79 -1.97 15.45 -7.10
CA LEU A 79 -0.80 14.59 -7.05
C LEU A 79 -0.59 14.06 -5.63
N LEU A 80 -0.53 12.74 -5.49
CA LEU A 80 -0.32 12.04 -4.23
C LEU A 80 1.09 11.43 -4.20
N ILE A 81 1.87 11.75 -3.15
CA ILE A 81 3.25 11.32 -2.96
C ILE A 81 3.35 10.50 -1.69
N HIS A 82 3.65 9.21 -1.81
CA HIS A 82 3.70 8.28 -0.70
C HIS A 82 4.91 8.49 0.23
N GLY A 83 4.87 7.86 1.40
CA GLY A 83 5.98 7.81 2.35
C GLY A 83 7.03 6.77 2.00
N GLN A 84 8.07 6.67 2.84
CA GLN A 84 9.10 5.65 2.68
C GLN A 84 8.52 4.24 2.83
N MET A 85 9.04 3.28 2.05
CA MET A 85 8.61 1.87 2.00
C MET A 85 7.15 1.67 1.56
N ALA A 86 6.58 2.63 0.88
CA ALA A 86 5.23 2.63 0.33
C ALA A 86 5.27 2.70 -1.20
N SER A 87 4.12 2.65 -1.84
CA SER A 87 3.93 2.81 -3.27
C SER A 87 2.63 3.57 -3.56
N TRP A 88 2.34 3.84 -4.82
CA TRP A 88 1.11 4.54 -5.22
C TRP A 88 -0.16 3.79 -4.78
N GLU A 89 -0.12 2.45 -4.72
CA GLU A 89 -1.25 1.60 -4.32
C GLU A 89 -1.69 1.84 -2.87
N ASP A 90 -0.83 2.38 -2.01
CA ASP A 90 -1.20 2.72 -0.62
C ASP A 90 -2.31 3.77 -0.54
N TYR A 91 -2.53 4.52 -1.63
CA TYR A 91 -3.64 5.45 -1.77
C TYR A 91 -4.95 4.81 -2.24
N SER A 92 -4.94 3.52 -2.59
CA SER A 92 -6.12 2.80 -3.13
C SER A 92 -7.37 2.91 -2.25
N SER A 93 -7.20 2.98 -0.94
CA SER A 93 -8.30 3.10 0.03
C SER A 93 -8.99 4.46 0.02
N VAL A 94 -8.29 5.54 -0.34
CA VAL A 94 -8.81 6.91 -0.32
C VAL A 94 -9.14 7.45 -1.72
N MET A 95 -8.57 6.88 -2.76
CA MET A 95 -8.82 7.29 -4.15
C MET A 95 -10.30 7.31 -4.54
N PRO A 96 -11.17 6.36 -4.11
CA PRO A 96 -12.59 6.39 -4.45
C PRO A 96 -13.31 7.68 -4.00
N GLU A 97 -13.02 8.14 -2.79
CA GLU A 97 -13.63 9.36 -2.23
C GLU A 97 -13.03 10.62 -2.87
N LEU A 98 -11.72 10.63 -3.09
CA LEU A 98 -11.02 11.75 -3.72
C LEU A 98 -11.46 11.92 -5.19
N ASN A 99 -11.71 10.83 -5.91
CA ASN A 99 -12.10 10.86 -7.33
C ASN A 99 -13.46 11.55 -7.59
N GLU A 100 -14.26 11.76 -6.57
CA GLU A 100 -15.51 12.54 -6.71
C GLU A 100 -15.24 14.00 -7.10
N ASN A 101 -14.06 14.55 -6.75
CA ASN A 101 -13.73 15.96 -6.94
C ASN A 101 -12.38 16.19 -7.63
N TRP A 102 -11.56 15.16 -7.82
CA TRP A 102 -10.19 15.28 -8.29
C TRP A 102 -9.85 14.29 -9.40
N HIS A 103 -9.04 14.74 -10.35
CA HIS A 103 -8.26 13.86 -11.21
C HIS A 103 -6.97 13.50 -10.46
N ILE A 104 -6.81 12.25 -10.11
CA ILE A 104 -5.79 11.78 -9.18
C ILE A 104 -4.62 11.18 -9.95
N TYR A 105 -3.43 11.59 -9.55
CA TYR A 105 -2.15 11.00 -9.94
C TYR A 105 -1.45 10.56 -8.65
N ALA A 106 -1.30 9.26 -8.42
CA ALA A 106 -0.54 8.72 -7.29
C ALA A 106 0.76 8.11 -7.84
N ILE A 107 1.90 8.65 -7.45
CA ILE A 107 3.20 8.27 -8.02
C ILE A 107 4.01 7.39 -7.10
N ASP A 108 4.84 6.53 -7.70
CA ASP A 108 5.98 5.92 -7.04
C ASP A 108 7.17 6.87 -7.15
N VAL A 109 7.71 7.32 -6.01
CA VAL A 109 8.93 8.12 -6.02
C VAL A 109 10.15 7.26 -6.35
N TYR A 110 11.23 7.88 -6.80
CA TYR A 110 12.50 7.20 -7.08
C TYR A 110 12.89 6.22 -5.97
N GLY A 111 13.26 5.00 -6.35
CA GLY A 111 13.61 3.92 -5.45
C GLY A 111 12.45 3.18 -4.81
N HIS A 112 11.20 3.41 -5.25
CA HIS A 112 10.01 2.77 -4.72
C HIS A 112 9.12 2.25 -5.85
N GLY A 113 8.24 1.29 -5.51
CA GLY A 113 7.28 0.69 -6.43
C GLY A 113 7.91 0.19 -7.72
N GLU A 114 7.34 0.53 -8.85
CA GLU A 114 7.84 0.19 -10.19
C GLU A 114 8.61 1.36 -10.84
N SER A 115 8.92 2.44 -10.08
CA SER A 115 9.79 3.52 -10.56
C SER A 115 11.25 3.11 -10.56
N THR A 116 12.13 3.93 -11.17
CA THR A 116 13.57 3.63 -11.26
C THR A 116 14.19 3.37 -9.88
N HIS A 117 14.93 2.27 -9.78
CA HIS A 117 15.74 1.86 -8.63
C HIS A 117 17.21 1.80 -9.06
N GLU A 118 18.00 2.78 -8.69
CA GLU A 118 19.46 2.70 -8.83
C GLU A 118 20.12 2.77 -7.45
N ASP A 119 21.20 1.99 -7.28
CA ASP A 119 21.68 1.48 -5.99
C ASP A 119 22.30 2.49 -5.03
N GLU A 120 22.45 3.77 -5.34
CA GLU A 120 23.39 4.53 -4.52
C GLU A 120 22.86 5.81 -3.85
N VAL A 121 21.76 6.43 -4.27
CA VAL A 121 21.41 7.73 -3.67
C VAL A 121 19.92 8.09 -3.73
N TYR A 122 19.25 7.98 -2.61
CA TYR A 122 17.88 8.49 -2.41
C TYR A 122 17.93 9.96 -1.94
N TYR A 123 18.18 10.92 -2.84
CA TYR A 123 18.14 12.33 -2.48
C TYR A 123 16.73 12.91 -2.69
N LEU A 124 16.30 13.72 -1.72
CA LEU A 124 15.07 14.52 -1.83
C LEU A 124 15.09 15.42 -3.09
N ASP A 125 16.25 15.93 -3.45
CA ASP A 125 16.43 16.80 -4.62
C ASP A 125 16.07 16.10 -5.94
N ILE A 126 16.46 14.83 -6.13
CA ILE A 126 16.11 14.04 -7.32
C ILE A 126 14.59 13.88 -7.41
N ASN A 127 13.94 13.53 -6.32
CA ASN A 127 12.50 13.40 -6.28
C ASN A 127 11.80 14.73 -6.61
N GLY A 128 12.29 15.85 -6.10
CA GLY A 128 11.74 17.16 -6.36
C GLY A 128 11.75 17.52 -7.85
N ASP A 129 12.90 17.41 -8.50
CA ASP A 129 13.06 17.70 -9.92
C ASP A 129 12.22 16.79 -10.82
N ASP A 130 12.18 15.47 -10.51
CA ASP A 130 11.38 14.48 -11.25
C ASP A 130 9.88 14.79 -11.12
N ILE A 131 9.41 15.20 -9.93
CA ILE A 131 8.01 15.56 -9.68
C ILE A 131 7.63 16.86 -10.39
N ILE A 132 8.46 17.87 -10.37
CA ILE A 132 8.22 19.12 -11.11
C ILE A 132 8.09 18.81 -12.60
N TRP A 133 9.02 18.03 -13.14
CA TRP A 133 8.93 17.60 -14.52
C TRP A 133 7.65 16.84 -14.82
N PHE A 134 7.23 15.93 -13.94
CA PHE A 134 5.99 15.16 -14.09
C PHE A 134 4.76 16.07 -14.13
N ILE A 135 4.67 17.05 -13.24
CA ILE A 135 3.57 18.02 -13.24
C ILE A 135 3.54 18.81 -14.55
N GLU A 136 4.68 19.31 -15.01
CA GLU A 136 4.77 20.15 -16.21
C GLU A 136 4.52 19.39 -17.51
N ASN A 137 4.90 18.09 -17.60
CA ASN A 137 4.91 17.37 -18.85
C ASN A 137 3.85 16.26 -18.94
N VAL A 138 3.39 15.72 -17.81
CA VAL A 138 2.36 14.66 -17.77
C VAL A 138 1.02 15.25 -17.36
N ILE A 139 0.95 15.94 -16.23
CA ILE A 139 -0.31 16.49 -15.70
C ILE A 139 -0.72 17.74 -16.50
N GLN A 140 0.19 18.64 -16.80
CA GLN A 140 0.04 19.84 -17.67
C GLN A 140 -1.07 20.80 -17.23
N GLN A 141 -1.38 20.87 -15.95
CA GLN A 141 -2.33 21.81 -15.36
C GLN A 141 -1.93 22.19 -13.94
N GLU A 142 -2.61 23.20 -13.38
CA GLU A 142 -2.46 23.55 -11.98
C GLU A 142 -2.78 22.36 -11.10
N THR A 143 -1.86 22.00 -10.19
CA THR A 143 -1.90 20.73 -9.46
C THR A 143 -1.81 20.98 -7.96
N VAL A 144 -2.73 20.44 -7.20
CA VAL A 144 -2.60 20.32 -5.75
C VAL A 144 -1.70 19.13 -5.44
N VAL A 145 -0.66 19.34 -4.64
CA VAL A 145 0.28 18.29 -4.25
C VAL A 145 0.04 17.93 -2.78
N SER A 146 -0.11 16.64 -2.51
CA SER A 146 -0.27 16.11 -1.16
C SER A 146 0.72 14.96 -0.93
N GLY A 147 1.48 15.05 0.15
CA GLY A 147 2.46 14.03 0.50
C GLY A 147 2.23 13.47 1.90
N HIS A 148 2.57 12.20 2.09
CA HIS A 148 2.56 11.54 3.38
C HIS A 148 4.00 11.25 3.85
N SER A 149 4.31 11.56 5.13
CA SER A 149 5.62 11.26 5.73
C SER A 149 6.79 11.85 4.90
N ASN A 150 7.66 11.01 4.34
CA ASN A 150 8.75 11.43 3.48
C ASN A 150 8.25 12.14 2.20
N GLY A 151 7.13 11.69 1.65
CA GLY A 151 6.49 12.38 0.51
C GLY A 151 6.02 13.79 0.82
N ALA A 152 5.73 14.12 2.09
CA ALA A 152 5.41 15.49 2.51
C ALA A 152 6.63 16.42 2.46
N LEU A 153 7.84 15.89 2.70
CA LEU A 153 9.09 16.65 2.54
C LEU A 153 9.39 16.91 1.06
N THR A 154 9.05 15.97 0.20
CA THR A 154 9.22 16.13 -1.25
C THR A 154 8.18 17.10 -1.85
N ALA A 155 6.98 17.19 -1.24
CA ALA A 155 5.91 18.10 -1.68
C ALA A 155 6.13 19.56 -1.25
N ALA A 156 7.04 19.84 -0.31
CA ALA A 156 7.26 21.16 0.27
C ALA A 156 8.32 21.96 -0.48
#